data_2510a714257dfcfa4ded740988d491d1
#
_entry.id   2510a714257dfcfa4ded740988d491d1
#
_cell.length_a   1.000
_cell.length_b   1.000
_cell.length_c   1.000
_cell.angle_alpha   90.00
_cell.angle_beta   90.00
_cell.angle_gamma   90.00
#
_symmetry.space_group_name_H-M   'P 1'
#
loop_
_entity.id
_entity.type
_entity.pdbx_description
1 polymer ?
#
loop_
_entity_poly.entity_id
_entity_poly.type
_entity_poly.pdbx_seq_one_letter_code
_entity_poly.pdbx_strand_id
1 'polypeptide(L)'
;MPRVPRAEILARLRAKADRRQPIVGGGAGTGLSAKGEEAGGIDLIVIYNSGRYRMAGRGSLAGLLAYGNANEIVVDMGKEVLTAVTSVPVLAGVNGTDPFYDPDLFLRRLAEQGFSGVQNFPTVGLIDGTFRANLEETGMSYALEIDMIRRAHDLDLLTSPYVFSTEDAVAMTEAGADLVVCHMGLTTGGAIGAETAKTLDDCVELATQWSRAARAVREDVLVLVHGGPVAEPKDAAYVLARAEGLHGFYGASSMERLPVERALIEQTRAFTELTY
;
A
#
# COMPACT_ATOMS: atom_id res chain seq x y z
N MET A 1 7.09 16.14 -10.29
CA MET A 1 7.29 15.20 -11.42
C MET A 1 5.99 15.12 -12.22
N PRO A 2 5.98 15.01 -13.55
CA PRO A 2 4.75 14.71 -14.28
C PRO A 2 4.27 13.29 -13.95
N ARG A 3 2.95 13.10 -13.93
CA ARG A 3 2.30 11.80 -13.77
C ARG A 3 2.84 10.78 -14.79
N VAL A 4 3.22 9.58 -14.32
CA VAL A 4 3.56 8.47 -15.21
C VAL A 4 2.26 7.85 -15.73
N PRO A 5 2.08 7.67 -17.06
CA PRO A 5 0.87 7.08 -17.63
C PRO A 5 0.63 5.64 -17.14
N ARG A 6 -0.64 5.31 -16.83
CA ARG A 6 -1.05 3.97 -16.37
C ARG A 6 -0.56 2.84 -17.29
N ALA A 7 -0.73 3.00 -18.60
CA ALA A 7 -0.30 2.00 -19.57
C ALA A 7 1.21 1.73 -19.53
N GLU A 8 2.02 2.77 -19.32
CA GLU A 8 3.47 2.65 -19.20
C GLU A 8 3.86 1.89 -17.92
N ILE A 9 3.21 2.22 -16.79
CA ILE A 9 3.45 1.51 -15.53
C ILE A 9 3.10 0.03 -15.70
N LEU A 10 1.93 -0.29 -16.23
CA LEU A 10 1.49 -1.67 -16.42
C LEU A 10 2.43 -2.46 -17.35
N ALA A 11 2.91 -1.84 -18.43
CA ALA A 11 3.88 -2.48 -19.31
C ALA A 11 5.18 -2.85 -18.58
N ARG A 12 5.70 -1.95 -17.74
CA ARG A 12 6.90 -2.21 -16.91
C ARG A 12 6.66 -3.34 -15.91
N LEU A 13 5.52 -3.32 -15.19
CA LEU A 13 5.20 -4.31 -14.17
C LEU A 13 4.98 -5.70 -14.77
N ARG A 14 4.22 -5.80 -15.87
CA ARG A 14 4.01 -7.06 -16.60
C ARG A 14 5.31 -7.64 -17.12
N ALA A 15 6.18 -6.82 -17.71
CA ALA A 15 7.49 -7.27 -18.15
C ALA A 15 8.37 -7.83 -17.02
N LYS A 16 8.23 -7.37 -15.77
CA LYS A 16 8.88 -7.99 -14.60
C LYS A 16 8.23 -9.32 -14.23
N ALA A 17 6.90 -9.37 -14.18
CA ALA A 17 6.14 -10.58 -13.90
C ALA A 17 6.48 -11.71 -14.91
N ASP A 18 6.53 -11.40 -16.20
CA ASP A 18 6.90 -12.34 -17.27
C ASP A 18 8.32 -12.93 -17.08
N ARG A 19 9.23 -12.12 -16.55
CA ARG A 19 10.60 -12.57 -16.20
C ARG A 19 10.70 -13.22 -14.82
N ARG A 20 9.58 -13.40 -14.11
CA ARG A 20 9.53 -13.88 -12.71
C ARG A 20 10.38 -13.04 -11.77
N GLN A 21 10.47 -11.75 -12.02
CA GLN A 21 11.09 -10.78 -11.14
C GLN A 21 9.99 -10.17 -10.25
N PRO A 22 10.21 -10.06 -8.93
CA PRO A 22 9.19 -9.52 -8.05
C PRO A 22 8.91 -8.06 -8.35
N ILE A 23 7.63 -7.71 -8.43
CA ILE A 23 7.18 -6.32 -8.38
C ILE A 23 7.29 -5.87 -6.92
N VAL A 24 7.92 -4.72 -6.67
CA VAL A 24 8.09 -4.19 -5.32
C VAL A 24 7.42 -2.83 -5.23
N GLY A 25 6.40 -2.73 -4.38
CA GLY A 25 5.79 -1.48 -3.99
C GLY A 25 6.22 -1.07 -2.58
N GLY A 26 6.28 0.21 -2.29
CA GLY A 26 6.67 0.72 -0.98
C GLY A 26 5.84 1.91 -0.52
N GLY A 27 5.72 2.05 0.80
CA GLY A 27 5.03 3.16 1.43
C GLY A 27 6.00 4.17 2.00
N ALA A 28 6.05 5.38 1.45
CA ALA A 28 6.87 6.49 1.93
C ALA A 28 6.06 7.49 2.76
N GLY A 29 6.54 7.85 3.94
CA GLY A 29 5.97 8.89 4.80
C GLY A 29 6.67 10.24 4.68
N THR A 30 7.84 10.26 4.03
CA THR A 30 8.68 11.46 3.81
C THR A 30 9.33 11.43 2.43
N GLY A 31 9.78 12.60 1.97
CA GLY A 31 10.56 12.70 0.73
C GLY A 31 11.91 11.98 0.81
N LEU A 32 12.51 11.89 2.00
CA LEU A 32 13.76 11.16 2.19
C LEU A 32 13.56 9.65 1.99
N SER A 33 12.49 9.09 2.55
CA SER A 33 12.14 7.68 2.36
C SER A 33 11.90 7.37 0.88
N ALA A 34 11.09 8.21 0.21
CA ALA A 34 10.80 8.06 -1.22
C ALA A 34 12.06 8.08 -2.09
N LYS A 35 13.01 9.00 -1.81
CA LYS A 35 14.32 9.03 -2.51
C LYS A 35 15.13 7.77 -2.27
N GLY A 36 15.14 7.26 -1.05
CA GLY A 36 15.83 6.01 -0.70
C GLY A 36 15.22 4.80 -1.43
N GLU A 37 13.89 4.72 -1.45
CA GLU A 37 13.16 3.66 -2.16
C GLU A 37 13.41 3.73 -3.67
N GLU A 38 13.34 4.92 -4.29
CA GLU A 38 13.65 5.11 -5.71
C GLU A 38 15.09 4.69 -6.03
N ALA A 39 16.05 5.11 -5.22
CA ALA A 39 17.47 4.72 -5.40
C ALA A 39 17.68 3.20 -5.23
N GLY A 40 16.86 2.54 -4.42
CA GLY A 40 16.82 1.09 -4.25
C GLY A 40 16.17 0.34 -5.42
N GLY A 41 15.58 1.04 -6.39
CA GLY A 41 14.96 0.45 -7.58
C GLY A 41 13.53 -0.04 -7.38
N ILE A 42 12.77 0.61 -6.50
CA ILE A 42 11.35 0.29 -6.27
C ILE A 42 10.50 0.54 -7.52
N ASP A 43 9.44 -0.23 -7.71
CA ASP A 43 8.56 -0.12 -8.88
C ASP A 43 7.41 0.89 -8.68
N LEU A 44 6.89 0.99 -7.45
CA LEU A 44 5.77 1.84 -7.07
C LEU A 44 5.99 2.42 -5.68
N ILE A 45 5.68 3.69 -5.49
CA ILE A 45 5.58 4.30 -4.16
C ILE A 45 4.12 4.64 -3.87
N VAL A 46 3.65 4.37 -2.65
CA VAL A 46 2.37 4.85 -2.15
C VAL A 46 2.58 5.79 -0.97
N ILE A 47 1.83 6.88 -0.93
CA ILE A 47 1.78 7.74 0.23
C ILE A 47 0.36 7.83 0.77
N TYR A 48 0.23 7.71 2.09
CA TYR A 48 -1.02 7.84 2.82
C TYR A 48 -0.76 8.35 4.24
N ASN A 49 -1.78 8.84 4.92
CA ASN A 49 -1.66 9.49 6.23
C ASN A 49 -0.89 8.65 7.27
N SER A 50 -1.03 7.31 7.27
CA SER A 50 -0.24 6.42 8.15
C SER A 50 1.26 6.56 7.95
N GLY A 51 1.73 6.88 6.74
CA GLY A 51 3.16 7.11 6.48
C GLY A 51 3.69 8.27 7.31
N ARG A 52 2.95 9.39 7.34
CA ARG A 52 3.29 10.55 8.18
C ARG A 52 3.34 10.19 9.66
N TYR A 53 2.33 9.48 10.17
CA TYR A 53 2.31 9.06 11.58
C TYR A 53 3.42 8.07 11.91
N ARG A 54 3.70 7.14 11.02
CA ARG A 54 4.78 6.16 11.17
C ARG A 54 6.15 6.84 11.29
N MET A 55 6.43 7.82 10.44
CA MET A 55 7.67 8.59 10.51
C MET A 55 7.72 9.60 11.67
N ALA A 56 6.57 9.91 12.25
CA ALA A 56 6.47 10.60 13.54
C ALA A 56 6.60 9.65 14.75
N GLY A 57 6.97 8.38 14.56
CA GLY A 57 7.16 7.40 15.62
C GLY A 57 5.86 6.82 16.19
N ARG A 58 4.79 6.71 15.37
CA ARG A 58 3.50 6.15 15.80
C ARG A 58 3.17 4.89 15.01
N GLY A 59 2.35 4.01 15.58
CA GLY A 59 1.87 2.81 14.91
C GLY A 59 1.02 3.13 13.68
N SER A 60 1.06 2.27 12.66
CA SER A 60 0.35 2.51 11.39
C SER A 60 -1.17 2.65 11.54
N LEU A 61 -1.79 2.05 12.56
CA LEU A 61 -3.21 2.23 12.84
C LEU A 61 -3.60 3.66 13.26
N ALA A 62 -2.64 4.53 13.60
CA ALA A 62 -2.91 5.94 13.83
C ALA A 62 -3.62 6.59 12.63
N GLY A 63 -3.39 6.06 11.42
CA GLY A 63 -4.05 6.51 10.21
C GLY A 63 -5.56 6.19 10.11
N LEU A 64 -6.07 5.29 10.97
CA LEU A 64 -7.50 4.96 11.06
C LEU A 64 -8.23 5.77 12.14
N LEU A 65 -7.51 6.58 12.91
CA LEU A 65 -8.05 7.35 14.03
C LEU A 65 -8.24 8.83 13.64
N ALA A 66 -9.02 9.54 14.45
CA ALA A 66 -9.45 10.91 14.17
C ALA A 66 -8.36 11.98 14.42
N TYR A 67 -7.18 11.81 13.82
CA TYR A 67 -6.04 12.73 13.97
C TYR A 67 -5.89 13.71 12.80
N GLY A 68 -6.86 13.80 11.93
CA GLY A 68 -6.90 14.71 10.79
C GLY A 68 -7.65 14.11 9.61
N ASN A 69 -7.90 14.91 8.59
CA ASN A 69 -8.46 14.43 7.33
C ASN A 69 -7.40 13.70 6.52
N ALA A 70 -7.60 12.39 6.29
CA ALA A 70 -6.61 11.54 5.62
C ALA A 70 -6.35 11.97 4.17
N ASN A 71 -7.39 12.40 3.46
CA ASN A 71 -7.30 12.84 2.07
C ASN A 71 -6.51 14.15 1.93
N GLU A 72 -6.73 15.13 2.82
CA GLU A 72 -5.96 16.37 2.82
C GLU A 72 -4.49 16.15 3.25
N ILE A 73 -4.25 15.22 4.19
CA ILE A 73 -2.89 14.85 4.59
C ILE A 73 -2.10 14.28 3.40
N VAL A 74 -2.71 13.43 2.58
CA VAL A 74 -2.06 12.86 1.39
C VAL A 74 -1.75 13.93 0.36
N VAL A 75 -2.67 14.87 0.11
CA VAL A 75 -2.43 16.02 -0.79
C VAL A 75 -1.25 16.85 -0.30
N ASP A 76 -1.13 17.07 1.01
CA ASP A 76 0.00 17.81 1.58
C ASP A 76 1.32 17.03 1.48
N MET A 77 1.32 15.74 1.79
CA MET A 77 2.48 14.86 1.61
C MET A 77 2.94 14.80 0.14
N GLY A 78 2.01 14.87 -0.81
CA GLY A 78 2.31 14.91 -2.24
C GLY A 78 3.22 16.08 -2.64
N LYS A 79 3.10 17.23 -1.98
CA LYS A 79 3.99 18.39 -2.24
C LYS A 79 5.46 18.07 -1.95
N GLU A 80 5.71 17.26 -0.94
CA GLU A 80 7.04 16.82 -0.56
C GLU A 80 7.53 15.64 -1.44
N VAL A 81 6.74 14.56 -1.50
CA VAL A 81 7.18 13.30 -2.11
C VAL A 81 7.30 13.41 -3.64
N LEU A 82 6.30 14.00 -4.31
CA LEU A 82 6.32 14.14 -5.78
C LEU A 82 7.45 15.02 -6.29
N THR A 83 8.01 15.89 -5.45
CA THR A 83 9.17 16.73 -5.79
C THR A 83 10.49 16.08 -5.41
N ALA A 84 10.48 15.04 -4.60
CA ALA A 84 11.67 14.33 -4.13
C ALA A 84 12.11 13.20 -5.07
N VAL A 85 11.16 12.59 -5.80
CA VAL A 85 11.41 11.49 -6.74
C VAL A 85 11.46 11.99 -8.19
N THR A 86 12.07 11.21 -9.09
CA THR A 86 12.33 11.61 -10.47
C THR A 86 11.63 10.76 -11.53
N SER A 87 11.41 9.47 -11.28
CA SER A 87 10.94 8.51 -12.29
C SER A 87 9.96 7.47 -11.77
N VAL A 88 9.96 7.18 -10.46
CA VAL A 88 9.07 6.17 -9.88
C VAL A 88 7.64 6.71 -9.80
N PRO A 89 6.61 5.96 -10.23
CA PRO A 89 5.23 6.38 -10.09
C PRO A 89 4.81 6.41 -8.61
N VAL A 90 4.13 7.50 -8.22
CA VAL A 90 3.61 7.69 -6.86
C VAL A 90 2.10 7.56 -6.87
N LEU A 91 1.57 6.74 -5.96
CA LEU A 91 0.15 6.52 -5.75
C LEU A 91 -0.32 7.23 -4.47
N ALA A 92 -1.55 7.70 -4.48
CA ALA A 92 -2.19 8.29 -3.31
C ALA A 92 -3.06 7.27 -2.58
N GLY A 93 -2.89 7.13 -1.27
CA GLY A 93 -3.88 6.48 -0.43
C GLY A 93 -5.11 7.37 -0.28
N VAL A 94 -6.27 6.86 -0.64
CA VAL A 94 -7.54 7.57 -0.60
C VAL A 94 -8.47 6.96 0.43
N ASN A 95 -8.96 7.77 1.35
CA ASN A 95 -10.04 7.40 2.25
C ASN A 95 -11.37 7.44 1.50
N GLY A 96 -11.76 6.32 0.91
CA GLY A 96 -13.00 6.21 0.11
C GLY A 96 -14.28 6.37 0.92
N THR A 97 -14.23 6.25 2.24
CA THR A 97 -15.38 6.43 3.15
C THR A 97 -15.50 7.84 3.72
N ASP A 98 -14.65 8.79 3.30
CA ASP A 98 -14.76 10.19 3.73
C ASP A 98 -16.07 10.81 3.24
N PRO A 99 -16.99 11.22 4.14
CA PRO A 99 -18.30 11.73 3.74
C PRO A 99 -18.27 13.17 3.20
N PHE A 100 -17.12 13.83 3.27
CA PHE A 100 -16.97 15.25 2.94
C PHE A 100 -16.16 15.51 1.67
N TYR A 101 -15.94 14.48 0.84
CA TYR A 101 -15.25 14.65 -0.43
C TYR A 101 -16.14 14.24 -1.61
N ASP A 102 -15.96 14.92 -2.74
CA ASP A 102 -16.47 14.48 -4.03
C ASP A 102 -15.40 13.59 -4.69
N PRO A 103 -15.68 12.28 -4.93
CA PRO A 103 -14.68 11.35 -5.46
C PRO A 103 -14.10 11.79 -6.81
N ASP A 104 -14.95 12.26 -7.73
CA ASP A 104 -14.50 12.60 -9.08
C ASP A 104 -13.62 13.85 -9.08
N LEU A 105 -13.99 14.87 -8.31
CA LEU A 105 -13.18 16.08 -8.17
C LEU A 105 -11.85 15.78 -7.48
N PHE A 106 -11.88 14.96 -6.42
CA PHE A 106 -10.68 14.63 -5.67
C PHE A 106 -9.70 13.79 -6.50
N LEU A 107 -10.17 12.77 -7.21
CA LEU A 107 -9.33 11.94 -8.06
C LEU A 107 -8.69 12.75 -9.22
N ARG A 108 -9.43 13.68 -9.82
CA ARG A 108 -8.86 14.62 -10.81
C ARG A 108 -7.79 15.53 -10.20
N ARG A 109 -8.02 16.06 -9.00
CA ARG A 109 -7.04 16.87 -8.25
C ARG A 109 -5.75 16.08 -8.01
N LEU A 110 -5.84 14.81 -7.63
CA LEU A 110 -4.67 13.95 -7.45
C LEU A 110 -3.89 13.75 -8.76
N ALA A 111 -4.59 13.48 -9.86
CA ALA A 111 -3.98 13.34 -11.19
C ALA A 111 -3.27 14.63 -11.62
N GLU A 112 -3.89 15.79 -11.43
CA GLU A 112 -3.32 17.11 -11.73
C GLU A 112 -2.11 17.44 -10.86
N GLN A 113 -2.10 16.99 -9.59
CA GLN A 113 -0.96 17.13 -8.70
C GLN A 113 0.23 16.27 -9.11
N GLY A 114 0.02 15.20 -9.92
CA GLY A 114 1.07 14.34 -10.43
C GLY A 114 1.05 12.90 -9.88
N PHE A 115 0.02 12.53 -9.12
CA PHE A 115 -0.16 11.14 -8.72
C PHE A 115 -0.49 10.25 -9.93
N SER A 116 0.14 9.09 -9.98
CA SER A 116 -0.03 8.14 -11.09
C SER A 116 -1.16 7.12 -10.84
N GLY A 117 -1.63 7.02 -9.60
CA GLY A 117 -2.66 6.07 -9.23
C GLY A 117 -3.13 6.23 -7.78
N VAL A 118 -3.93 5.27 -7.34
CA VAL A 118 -4.54 5.28 -6.02
C VAL A 118 -4.53 3.91 -5.34
N GLN A 119 -4.66 3.94 -4.00
CA GLN A 119 -4.89 2.80 -3.13
C GLN A 119 -5.96 3.16 -2.11
N ASN A 120 -6.79 2.19 -1.66
CA ASN A 120 -7.82 2.40 -0.65
C ASN A 120 -7.22 2.38 0.77
N PHE A 121 -6.65 3.50 1.20
CA PHE A 121 -6.18 3.63 2.58
C PHE A 121 -6.32 5.09 3.05
N PRO A 122 -6.88 5.36 4.24
CA PRO A 122 -7.47 4.41 5.22
C PRO A 122 -8.57 3.52 4.66
N THR A 123 -8.76 2.35 5.27
CA THR A 123 -9.71 1.35 4.82
C THR A 123 -10.47 0.72 5.98
N VAL A 124 -11.77 0.52 5.80
CA VAL A 124 -12.61 -0.23 6.76
C VAL A 124 -12.33 -1.73 6.71
N GLY A 125 -11.61 -2.21 5.68
CA GLY A 125 -11.18 -3.60 5.57
C GLY A 125 -10.30 -4.09 6.73
N LEU A 126 -9.65 -3.19 7.47
CA LEU A 126 -8.88 -3.50 8.67
C LEU A 126 -9.73 -3.63 9.94
N ILE A 127 -11.00 -3.27 9.87
CA ILE A 127 -11.93 -3.33 11.00
C ILE A 127 -12.77 -4.60 10.86
N ASP A 128 -12.94 -5.36 11.92
CA ASP A 128 -13.69 -6.62 11.95
C ASP A 128 -14.85 -6.62 12.97
N GLY A 129 -15.53 -7.76 13.07
CA GLY A 129 -16.57 -8.03 14.07
C GLY A 129 -17.72 -7.04 14.04
N THR A 130 -18.29 -6.75 15.22
CA THR A 130 -19.44 -5.87 15.38
C THR A 130 -19.20 -4.47 14.85
N PHE A 131 -18.01 -3.90 15.04
CA PHE A 131 -17.72 -2.55 14.56
C PHE A 131 -17.67 -2.47 13.03
N ARG A 132 -17.18 -3.50 12.36
CA ARG A 132 -17.25 -3.56 10.88
C ARG A 132 -18.72 -3.64 10.43
N ALA A 133 -19.54 -4.48 11.04
CA ALA A 133 -20.97 -4.55 10.72
C ALA A 133 -21.66 -3.20 10.90
N ASN A 134 -21.38 -2.49 12.01
CA ASN A 134 -21.96 -1.17 12.25
C ASN A 134 -21.50 -0.11 11.22
N LEU A 135 -20.27 -0.15 10.75
CA LEU A 135 -19.79 0.73 9.67
C LEU A 135 -20.55 0.47 8.37
N GLU A 136 -20.73 -0.80 7.99
CA GLU A 136 -21.50 -1.18 6.80
C GLU A 136 -22.97 -0.70 6.90
N GLU A 137 -23.62 -0.93 8.04
CA GLU A 137 -25.02 -0.55 8.31
C GLU A 137 -25.22 0.98 8.33
N THR A 138 -24.22 1.74 8.68
CA THR A 138 -24.29 3.21 8.80
C THR A 138 -23.73 3.95 7.59
N GLY A 139 -23.47 3.26 6.49
CA GLY A 139 -23.08 3.86 5.22
C GLY A 139 -21.59 4.15 5.06
N MET A 140 -20.77 3.64 5.96
CA MET A 140 -19.28 3.72 5.85
C MET A 140 -18.71 2.36 5.41
N SER A 141 -19.23 1.86 4.29
CA SER A 141 -18.97 0.51 3.82
C SER A 141 -17.73 0.40 2.94
N TYR A 142 -17.18 -0.80 2.86
CA TYR A 142 -16.11 -1.13 1.91
C TYR A 142 -16.56 -0.96 0.45
N ALA A 143 -17.86 -1.00 0.18
CA ALA A 143 -18.41 -0.73 -1.15
C ALA A 143 -18.09 0.69 -1.67
N LEU A 144 -17.93 1.68 -0.79
CA LEU A 144 -17.47 3.02 -1.17
C LEU A 144 -16.02 3.02 -1.67
N GLU A 145 -15.18 2.17 -1.08
CA GLU A 145 -13.80 2.00 -1.53
C GLU A 145 -13.73 1.31 -2.90
N ILE A 146 -14.60 0.31 -3.13
CA ILE A 146 -14.75 -0.34 -4.44
C ILE A 146 -15.21 0.67 -5.50
N ASP A 147 -16.18 1.53 -5.18
CA ASP A 147 -16.64 2.58 -6.09
C ASP A 147 -15.53 3.61 -6.39
N MET A 148 -14.76 4.00 -5.39
CA MET A 148 -13.59 4.87 -5.57
C MET A 148 -12.56 4.26 -6.52
N ILE A 149 -12.27 2.96 -6.41
CA ILE A 149 -11.35 2.24 -7.32
C ILE A 149 -11.89 2.22 -8.75
N ARG A 150 -13.21 1.98 -8.94
CA ARG A 150 -13.85 2.02 -10.26
C ARG A 150 -13.70 3.39 -10.91
N ARG A 151 -14.02 4.47 -10.18
CA ARG A 151 -13.87 5.85 -10.66
C ARG A 151 -12.43 6.20 -11.00
N ALA A 152 -11.48 5.76 -10.20
CA ALA A 152 -10.05 5.96 -10.47
C ALA A 152 -9.61 5.22 -11.75
N HIS A 153 -10.08 4.00 -11.95
CA HIS A 153 -9.86 3.24 -13.18
C HIS A 153 -10.42 3.98 -14.41
N ASP A 154 -11.65 4.49 -14.33
CA ASP A 154 -12.32 5.25 -15.41
C ASP A 154 -11.59 6.57 -15.73
N LEU A 155 -10.85 7.13 -14.79
CA LEU A 155 -9.98 8.30 -14.96
C LEU A 155 -8.55 7.95 -15.42
N ASP A 156 -8.31 6.71 -15.83
CA ASP A 156 -6.99 6.21 -16.24
C ASP A 156 -5.91 6.41 -15.17
N LEU A 157 -6.26 6.29 -13.89
CA LEU A 157 -5.34 6.19 -12.77
C LEU A 157 -5.01 4.72 -12.50
N LEU A 158 -3.74 4.42 -12.18
CA LEU A 158 -3.37 3.07 -11.74
C LEU A 158 -4.09 2.74 -10.43
N THR A 159 -4.66 1.55 -10.34
CA THR A 159 -5.43 1.11 -9.19
C THR A 159 -4.76 -0.06 -8.48
N SER A 160 -4.52 0.07 -7.18
CA SER A 160 -3.77 -0.91 -6.38
C SER A 160 -4.44 -1.15 -5.01
N PRO A 161 -5.71 -1.61 -4.98
CA PRO A 161 -6.43 -1.76 -3.72
C PRO A 161 -5.89 -2.87 -2.82
N TYR A 162 -5.99 -2.62 -1.50
CA TYR A 162 -5.91 -3.65 -0.47
C TYR A 162 -7.18 -4.50 -0.45
N VAL A 163 -7.01 -5.81 -0.29
CA VAL A 163 -8.09 -6.78 -0.10
C VAL A 163 -7.83 -7.64 1.14
N PHE A 164 -8.90 -8.08 1.78
CA PHE A 164 -8.88 -8.76 3.07
C PHE A 164 -9.62 -10.09 3.04
N SER A 165 -10.29 -10.40 1.93
CA SER A 165 -11.06 -11.61 1.69
C SER A 165 -11.07 -12.00 0.22
N THR A 166 -11.61 -13.18 -0.07
CA THR A 166 -11.89 -13.63 -1.44
C THR A 166 -12.90 -12.72 -2.13
N GLU A 167 -13.94 -12.32 -1.43
CA GLU A 167 -15.02 -11.44 -1.90
C GLU A 167 -14.47 -10.05 -2.26
N ASP A 168 -13.59 -9.50 -1.41
CA ASP A 168 -12.93 -8.21 -1.69
C ASP A 168 -12.05 -8.31 -2.93
N ALA A 169 -11.31 -9.42 -3.09
CA ALA A 169 -10.43 -9.64 -4.26
C ALA A 169 -11.24 -9.69 -5.56
N VAL A 170 -12.39 -10.37 -5.56
CA VAL A 170 -13.33 -10.40 -6.68
C VAL A 170 -13.86 -9.00 -6.97
N ALA A 171 -14.46 -8.35 -5.97
CA ALA A 171 -15.13 -7.07 -6.15
C ALA A 171 -14.19 -5.94 -6.60
N MET A 172 -12.97 -5.89 -6.04
CA MET A 172 -11.96 -4.92 -6.47
C MET A 172 -11.46 -5.19 -7.89
N THR A 173 -11.33 -6.46 -8.29
CA THR A 173 -10.95 -6.82 -9.66
C THR A 173 -12.04 -6.46 -10.66
N GLU A 174 -13.32 -6.70 -10.34
CA GLU A 174 -14.47 -6.27 -11.13
C GLU A 174 -14.56 -4.74 -11.25
N ALA A 175 -14.15 -4.01 -10.22
CA ALA A 175 -14.05 -2.55 -10.24
C ALA A 175 -12.89 -2.01 -11.09
N GLY A 176 -12.03 -2.87 -11.64
CA GLY A 176 -10.93 -2.48 -12.50
C GLY A 176 -9.58 -2.35 -11.80
N ALA A 177 -9.37 -3.05 -10.66
CA ALA A 177 -8.06 -3.06 -10.00
C ALA A 177 -6.96 -3.58 -10.95
N ASP A 178 -5.91 -2.81 -11.16
CA ASP A 178 -4.74 -3.21 -11.94
C ASP A 178 -3.86 -4.18 -11.15
N LEU A 179 -3.69 -3.86 -9.87
CA LEU A 179 -3.02 -4.69 -8.89
C LEU A 179 -3.99 -4.97 -7.74
N VAL A 180 -4.04 -6.19 -7.27
CA VAL A 180 -4.71 -6.57 -6.02
C VAL A 180 -3.63 -6.82 -4.97
N VAL A 181 -3.72 -6.15 -3.81
CA VAL A 181 -2.74 -6.28 -2.73
C VAL A 181 -3.36 -7.04 -1.56
N CYS A 182 -2.97 -8.30 -1.38
CA CYS A 182 -3.43 -9.18 -0.31
C CYS A 182 -2.87 -8.69 1.05
N HIS A 183 -3.72 -8.12 1.90
CA HIS A 183 -3.31 -7.51 3.16
C HIS A 183 -3.36 -8.52 4.32
N MET A 184 -2.20 -8.94 4.81
CA MET A 184 -2.06 -10.00 5.83
C MET A 184 -2.15 -9.47 7.28
N GLY A 185 -2.36 -8.19 7.46
CA GLY A 185 -2.41 -7.54 8.77
C GLY A 185 -1.30 -6.50 8.93
N LEU A 186 -1.18 -5.96 10.16
CA LEU A 186 -0.15 -4.97 10.47
C LEU A 186 1.23 -5.61 10.48
N THR A 187 2.21 -4.93 9.91
CA THR A 187 3.62 -5.37 9.90
C THR A 187 4.14 -5.56 11.32
N THR A 188 4.70 -6.74 11.56
CA THR A 188 5.32 -7.10 12.84
C THR A 188 6.73 -6.53 12.97
N GLY A 189 7.30 -6.60 14.20
CA GLY A 189 8.68 -6.22 14.46
C GLY A 189 8.94 -4.72 14.59
N GLY A 190 10.13 -4.36 15.09
CA GLY A 190 10.53 -3.00 15.42
C GLY A 190 9.89 -2.49 16.71
N ALA A 191 10.11 -1.20 17.04
CA ALA A 191 9.67 -0.59 18.30
C ALA A 191 8.16 -0.42 18.44
N ILE A 192 7.43 -0.33 17.30
CA ILE A 192 5.99 -0.06 17.24
C ILE A 192 5.25 -1.00 16.27
N GLY A 193 5.79 -2.20 16.01
CA GLY A 193 5.16 -3.24 15.21
C GLY A 193 4.06 -3.98 15.97
N ALA A 194 3.18 -4.68 15.24
CA ALA A 194 2.18 -5.55 15.86
C ALA A 194 2.83 -6.81 16.44
N GLU A 195 2.27 -7.32 17.53
CA GLU A 195 2.65 -8.61 18.10
C GLU A 195 1.70 -9.72 17.66
N THR A 196 0.41 -9.40 17.47
CA THR A 196 -0.59 -10.34 16.95
C THR A 196 -0.46 -10.42 15.44
N ALA A 197 -0.17 -11.61 14.93
CA ALA A 197 -0.02 -11.84 13.49
C ALA A 197 -0.44 -13.26 13.09
N LYS A 198 -0.68 -13.43 11.80
CA LYS A 198 -0.79 -14.74 11.14
C LYS A 198 0.59 -15.40 11.07
N THR A 199 0.63 -16.69 10.75
CA THR A 199 1.88 -17.37 10.36
C THR A 199 2.21 -17.07 8.89
N LEU A 200 3.44 -17.34 8.47
CA LEU A 200 3.80 -17.26 7.04
C LEU A 200 3.05 -18.28 6.20
N ASP A 201 2.73 -19.46 6.75
CA ASP A 201 1.95 -20.48 6.06
C ASP A 201 0.49 -20.04 5.87
N ASP A 202 -0.13 -19.39 6.87
CA ASP A 202 -1.46 -18.76 6.70
C ASP A 202 -1.41 -17.71 5.57
N CYS A 203 -0.34 -16.94 5.49
CA CYS A 203 -0.18 -15.94 4.42
C CYS A 203 -0.05 -16.60 3.03
N VAL A 204 0.63 -17.73 2.91
CA VAL A 204 0.70 -18.51 1.66
C VAL A 204 -0.68 -19.01 1.24
N GLU A 205 -1.44 -19.58 2.17
CA GLU A 205 -2.78 -20.10 1.91
C GLU A 205 -3.75 -18.99 1.48
N LEU A 206 -3.87 -17.92 2.27
CA LEU A 206 -4.75 -16.79 1.99
C LEU A 206 -4.38 -16.07 0.69
N ALA A 207 -3.10 -15.79 0.46
CA ALA A 207 -2.65 -15.13 -0.76
C ALA A 207 -2.94 -15.97 -2.01
N THR A 208 -2.75 -17.30 -1.93
CA THR A 208 -3.11 -18.23 -3.02
C THR A 208 -4.61 -18.19 -3.30
N GLN A 209 -5.43 -18.22 -2.24
CA GLN A 209 -6.88 -18.23 -2.35
C GLN A 209 -7.40 -16.93 -3.00
N TRP A 210 -6.94 -15.76 -2.52
CA TRP A 210 -7.35 -14.46 -3.03
C TRP A 210 -6.80 -14.19 -4.43
N SER A 211 -5.57 -14.63 -4.72
CA SER A 211 -5.00 -14.54 -6.06
C SER A 211 -5.79 -15.34 -7.09
N ARG A 212 -6.16 -16.59 -6.76
CA ARG A 212 -7.01 -17.40 -7.64
C ARG A 212 -8.36 -16.73 -7.90
N ALA A 213 -8.99 -16.17 -6.86
CA ALA A 213 -10.27 -15.48 -7.00
C ALA A 213 -10.18 -14.24 -7.89
N ALA A 214 -9.19 -13.38 -7.68
CA ALA A 214 -8.96 -12.20 -8.50
C ALA A 214 -8.69 -12.57 -9.96
N ARG A 215 -7.83 -13.57 -10.20
CA ARG A 215 -7.46 -14.03 -11.55
C ARG A 215 -8.57 -14.80 -12.27
N ALA A 216 -9.51 -15.36 -11.54
CA ALA A 216 -10.73 -15.95 -12.14
C ALA A 216 -11.64 -14.87 -12.74
N VAL A 217 -11.64 -13.65 -12.18
CA VAL A 217 -12.34 -12.48 -12.73
C VAL A 217 -11.60 -11.90 -13.94
N ARG A 218 -10.28 -11.70 -13.78
CA ARG A 218 -9.41 -11.16 -14.84
C ARG A 218 -8.02 -11.77 -14.76
N GLU A 219 -7.65 -12.55 -15.76
CA GLU A 219 -6.43 -13.37 -15.77
C GLU A 219 -5.15 -12.53 -15.65
N ASP A 220 -5.13 -11.33 -16.23
CA ASP A 220 -3.96 -10.43 -16.28
C ASP A 220 -3.83 -9.47 -15.09
N VAL A 221 -4.69 -9.60 -14.06
CA VAL A 221 -4.55 -8.81 -12.83
C VAL A 221 -3.26 -9.18 -12.10
N LEU A 222 -2.52 -8.16 -11.68
CA LEU A 222 -1.31 -8.37 -10.88
C LEU A 222 -1.68 -8.54 -9.41
N VAL A 223 -1.03 -9.48 -8.70
CA VAL A 223 -1.32 -9.74 -7.29
C VAL A 223 -0.06 -9.65 -6.46
N LEU A 224 -0.11 -8.87 -5.39
CA LEU A 224 1.00 -8.65 -4.46
C LEU A 224 0.57 -9.05 -3.04
N VAL A 225 1.54 -9.39 -2.20
CA VAL A 225 1.31 -9.64 -0.77
C VAL A 225 1.83 -8.48 0.08
N HIS A 226 1.14 -8.15 1.18
CA HIS A 226 1.49 -7.04 2.08
C HIS A 226 1.26 -7.37 3.55
N GLY A 227 2.20 -6.97 4.39
CA GLY A 227 1.99 -6.80 5.83
C GLY A 227 1.98 -8.09 6.65
N GLY A 228 1.52 -7.96 7.89
CA GLY A 228 1.57 -9.04 8.87
C GLY A 228 2.99 -9.54 9.15
N PRO A 229 3.21 -10.85 9.17
CA PRO A 229 4.53 -11.45 9.40
C PRO A 229 5.45 -11.32 8.18
N VAL A 230 4.94 -10.89 7.02
CA VAL A 230 5.75 -10.64 5.81
C VAL A 230 6.44 -9.27 5.98
N ALA A 231 7.43 -9.22 6.86
CA ALA A 231 8.08 -7.98 7.30
C ALA A 231 9.48 -7.78 6.73
N GLU A 232 10.17 -8.87 6.39
CA GLU A 232 11.55 -8.85 5.91
C GLU A 232 11.65 -9.50 4.52
N PRO A 233 12.73 -9.23 3.75
CA PRO A 233 12.92 -9.84 2.43
C PRO A 233 12.84 -11.37 2.43
N LYS A 234 13.34 -12.02 3.49
CA LYS A 234 13.26 -13.48 3.65
C LYS A 234 11.83 -13.99 3.80
N ASP A 235 10.97 -13.23 4.47
CA ASP A 235 9.57 -13.58 4.67
C ASP A 235 8.79 -13.42 3.35
N ALA A 236 9.06 -12.34 2.62
CA ALA A 236 8.51 -12.12 1.29
C ALA A 236 8.95 -13.24 0.32
N ALA A 237 10.25 -13.62 0.34
CA ALA A 237 10.75 -14.72 -0.46
C ALA A 237 10.07 -16.06 -0.12
N TYR A 238 9.81 -16.32 1.18
CA TYR A 238 9.10 -17.51 1.62
C TYR A 238 7.70 -17.61 1.02
N VAL A 239 6.92 -16.52 1.10
CA VAL A 239 5.54 -16.47 0.61
C VAL A 239 5.51 -16.50 -0.93
N LEU A 240 6.34 -15.71 -1.60
CA LEU A 240 6.40 -15.66 -3.06
C LEU A 240 6.80 -16.99 -3.71
N ALA A 241 7.64 -17.78 -3.02
CA ALA A 241 8.07 -19.10 -3.53
C ALA A 241 6.99 -20.18 -3.40
N ARG A 242 5.95 -19.97 -2.56
CA ARG A 242 4.96 -21.00 -2.19
C ARG A 242 3.54 -20.66 -2.59
N ALA A 243 3.16 -19.38 -2.55
CA ALA A 243 1.84 -18.94 -2.93
C ALA A 243 1.69 -18.90 -4.46
N GLU A 244 0.54 -19.34 -4.96
CA GLU A 244 0.25 -19.35 -6.39
C GLU A 244 -0.26 -17.99 -6.87
N GLY A 245 0.22 -17.56 -8.04
CA GLY A 245 -0.30 -16.39 -8.75
C GLY A 245 0.14 -15.04 -8.18
N LEU A 246 1.08 -15.01 -7.21
CA LEU A 246 1.70 -13.78 -6.74
C LEU A 246 2.76 -13.28 -7.72
N HIS A 247 2.84 -11.95 -7.85
CA HIS A 247 3.79 -11.25 -8.70
C HIS A 247 4.79 -10.40 -7.93
N GLY A 248 4.61 -10.21 -6.60
CA GLY A 248 5.51 -9.40 -5.83
C GLY A 248 5.05 -9.08 -4.41
N PHE A 249 5.70 -8.10 -3.83
CA PHE A 249 5.53 -7.65 -2.45
C PHE A 249 5.22 -6.16 -2.39
N TYR A 250 4.34 -5.79 -1.48
CA TYR A 250 4.05 -4.40 -1.15
C TYR A 250 4.39 -4.15 0.32
N GLY A 251 5.34 -3.26 0.60
CA GLY A 251 5.80 -2.95 1.95
C GLY A 251 5.43 -1.53 2.37
N ALA A 252 5.22 -1.31 3.67
CA ALA A 252 5.10 0.02 4.24
C ALA A 252 6.11 0.19 5.37
N SER A 253 5.81 -0.31 6.57
CA SER A 253 6.77 -0.31 7.68
C SER A 253 8.04 -1.08 7.39
N SER A 254 7.97 -2.13 6.58
CA SER A 254 9.12 -2.93 6.13
C SER A 254 10.07 -2.17 5.21
N MET A 255 9.55 -1.24 4.40
CA MET A 255 10.37 -0.45 3.47
C MET A 255 10.93 0.83 4.09
N GLU A 256 10.27 1.37 5.09
CA GLU A 256 10.60 2.67 5.66
C GLU A 256 10.98 2.59 7.15
N ARG A 257 10.02 2.31 8.03
CA ARG A 257 10.21 2.37 9.47
C ARG A 257 11.29 1.41 10.00
N LEU A 258 11.21 0.13 9.64
CA LEU A 258 12.15 -0.87 10.14
C LEU A 258 13.62 -0.58 9.76
N PRO A 259 13.93 -0.25 8.49
CA PRO A 259 15.29 0.15 8.11
C PRO A 259 15.76 1.43 8.82
N VAL A 260 14.89 2.44 8.93
CA VAL A 260 15.24 3.73 9.59
C VAL A 260 15.51 3.55 11.07
N GLU A 261 14.66 2.80 11.80
CA GLU A 261 14.88 2.48 13.22
C GLU A 261 16.27 1.85 13.44
N ARG A 262 16.62 0.85 12.62
CA ARG A 262 17.90 0.13 12.76
C ARG A 262 19.08 1.05 12.47
N ALA A 263 19.06 1.73 11.32
CA ALA A 263 20.17 2.57 10.90
C ALA A 263 20.44 3.72 11.87
N LEU A 264 19.40 4.37 12.42
CA LEU A 264 19.55 5.44 13.39
C LEU A 264 20.12 4.93 14.72
N ILE A 265 19.65 3.77 15.22
CA ILE A 265 20.15 3.18 16.46
C ILE A 265 21.63 2.79 16.32
N GLU A 266 21.99 2.10 15.23
CA GLU A 266 23.35 1.67 14.96
C GLU A 266 24.31 2.84 14.82
N GLN A 267 23.94 3.86 14.04
CA GLN A 267 24.77 5.04 13.83
C GLN A 267 24.95 5.84 15.14
N THR A 268 23.87 5.99 15.91
CA THR A 268 23.96 6.70 17.20
C THR A 268 24.88 5.98 18.18
N ARG A 269 24.76 4.64 18.29
CA ARG A 269 25.65 3.85 19.13
C ARG A 269 27.11 4.00 18.74
N ALA A 270 27.40 3.93 17.43
CA ALA A 270 28.76 4.09 16.95
C ALA A 270 29.40 5.43 17.36
N PHE A 271 28.62 6.51 17.43
CA PHE A 271 29.10 7.80 17.92
C PHE A 271 29.22 7.85 19.45
N THR A 272 28.26 7.27 20.19
CA THR A 272 28.27 7.33 21.66
C THR A 272 29.34 6.44 22.29
N GLU A 273 29.87 5.46 21.58
CA GLU A 273 30.93 4.56 22.00
C GLU A 273 32.35 5.07 21.72
N LEU A 274 32.48 6.27 21.09
CA LEU A 274 33.79 6.88 20.86
C LEU A 274 34.47 7.25 22.17
N THR A 275 35.76 6.98 22.25
CA THR A 275 36.63 7.43 23.33
C THR A 275 37.64 8.48 22.82
N TYR A 276 38.01 9.46 23.66
CA TYR A 276 38.97 10.52 23.32
C TYR A 276 39.98 10.72 24.46
#